data_934eaf14b60eb1a4e4558e1171fbb847
#
_entry.id   934eaf14b60eb1a4e4558e1171fbb847
#
_cell.length_a   1.000
_cell.length_b   1.000
_cell.length_c   1.000
_cell.angle_alpha   90.00
_cell.angle_beta   90.00
_cell.angle_gamma   90.00
#
_symmetry.space_group_name_H-M   'P 1'
#
loop_
_entity.id
_entity.type
_entity.pdbx_description
1 polymer ?
#
loop_
_entity_poly.entity_id
_entity_poly.type
_entity_poly.pdbx_seq_one_letter_code
_entity_poly.pdbx_strand_id
1 'polypeptide(L)'
;ARLPVLLVTHGAGGSAEAHCQLWARIVSERAILLCVRGRARGPNPADGEYYPDHPTLERETFAALSALRARYAARIADGGVYYAGFSQGATMGALMLVEHAEEVKRLVLVEGGFAEWSVARARAFRERGGERVLFVCGRKECADSARKSAYYFKLAGVPAQLEYVNGAGHSHDARVEARVVAALPWLTASDARFEPR
;
A
#
# COMPACT_ATOMS: atom_id res chain seq x y z
N ALA A 1 -22.55 8.34 -1.43
CA ALA A 1 -21.69 8.13 -0.26
C ALA A 1 -20.31 8.73 -0.50
N ARG A 2 -19.65 9.24 0.55
CA ARG A 2 -18.24 9.62 0.51
C ARG A 2 -17.41 8.36 0.85
N LEU A 3 -16.33 8.13 0.11
CA LEU A 3 -15.50 6.94 0.24
C LEU A 3 -14.05 7.31 0.63
N PRO A 4 -13.33 6.46 1.38
CA PRO A 4 -11.90 6.62 1.61
C PRO A 4 -11.11 6.45 0.32
N VAL A 5 -9.90 7.01 0.27
CA VAL A 5 -8.99 6.84 -0.86
C VAL A 5 -7.98 5.73 -0.55
N LEU A 6 -7.72 4.87 -1.54
CA LEU A 6 -6.62 3.92 -1.55
C LEU A 6 -5.63 4.33 -2.65
N LEU A 7 -4.43 4.71 -2.25
CA LEU A 7 -3.29 4.93 -3.15
C LEU A 7 -2.72 3.57 -3.57
N VAL A 8 -2.54 3.36 -4.87
CA VAL A 8 -2.05 2.10 -5.42
C VAL A 8 -0.79 2.32 -6.25
N THR A 9 0.25 1.55 -5.97
CA THR A 9 1.50 1.54 -6.71
C THR A 9 1.88 0.13 -7.15
N HIS A 10 2.38 0.01 -8.38
CA HIS A 10 2.73 -1.27 -9.00
C HIS A 10 4.22 -1.63 -8.81
N GLY A 11 4.58 -2.85 -9.17
CA GLY A 11 5.97 -3.28 -9.26
C GLY A 11 6.63 -2.89 -10.58
N ALA A 12 7.96 -2.90 -10.62
CA ALA A 12 8.70 -2.68 -11.87
C ALA A 12 8.31 -3.72 -12.93
N GLY A 13 7.99 -3.24 -14.13
CA GLY A 13 7.46 -4.07 -15.22
C GLY A 13 5.94 -4.28 -15.16
N GLY A 14 5.27 -3.73 -14.15
CA GLY A 14 3.80 -3.69 -14.09
C GLY A 14 3.21 -2.46 -14.76
N SER A 15 1.93 -2.20 -14.51
CA SER A 15 1.25 -0.98 -14.93
C SER A 15 0.24 -0.51 -13.90
N ALA A 16 -0.04 0.79 -13.91
CA ALA A 16 -1.05 1.37 -13.04
C ALA A 16 -2.44 0.76 -13.32
N GLU A 17 -2.79 0.54 -14.59
CA GLU A 17 -4.07 -0.04 -14.98
C GLU A 17 -4.28 -1.44 -14.41
N ALA A 18 -3.30 -2.33 -14.58
CA ALA A 18 -3.40 -3.72 -14.10
C ALA A 18 -3.57 -3.77 -12.57
N HIS A 19 -2.80 -2.96 -11.85
CA HIS A 19 -2.92 -2.87 -10.40
C HIS A 19 -4.20 -2.19 -9.94
N CYS A 20 -4.70 -1.20 -10.68
CA CYS A 20 -6.02 -0.61 -10.43
C CYS A 20 -7.14 -1.64 -10.55
N GLN A 21 -7.15 -2.42 -11.61
CA GLN A 21 -8.14 -3.49 -11.82
C GLN A 21 -8.09 -4.55 -10.73
N LEU A 22 -6.88 -4.95 -10.31
CA LEU A 22 -6.67 -5.90 -9.22
C LEU A 22 -7.25 -5.34 -7.90
N TRP A 23 -6.89 -4.11 -7.53
CA TRP A 23 -7.38 -3.51 -6.30
C TRP A 23 -8.86 -3.16 -6.34
N ALA A 24 -9.43 -2.88 -7.53
CA ALA A 24 -10.87 -2.71 -7.69
C ALA A 24 -11.64 -3.99 -7.30
N ARG A 25 -11.13 -5.18 -7.65
CA ARG A 25 -11.71 -6.45 -7.19
C ARG A 25 -11.58 -6.64 -5.67
N ILE A 26 -10.42 -6.29 -5.09
CA ILE A 26 -10.14 -6.47 -3.66
C ILE A 26 -11.03 -5.57 -2.80
N VAL A 27 -11.10 -4.28 -3.11
CA VAL A 27 -11.86 -3.33 -2.28
C VAL A 27 -13.32 -3.19 -2.71
N SER A 28 -13.66 -3.71 -3.90
CA SER A 28 -14.99 -3.55 -4.50
C SER A 28 -15.38 -2.05 -4.55
N GLU A 29 -16.57 -1.67 -4.18
CA GLU A 29 -17.05 -0.28 -4.20
C GLU A 29 -16.77 0.48 -2.89
N ARG A 30 -15.89 -0.03 -2.02
CA ARG A 30 -15.66 0.52 -0.68
C ARG A 30 -14.58 1.61 -0.61
N ALA A 31 -13.85 1.86 -1.70
CA ALA A 31 -12.81 2.90 -1.76
C ALA A 31 -12.70 3.53 -3.15
N ILE A 32 -12.23 4.76 -3.20
CA ILE A 32 -11.76 5.41 -4.44
C ILE A 32 -10.30 4.99 -4.64
N LEU A 33 -9.98 4.47 -5.82
CA LEU A 33 -8.62 4.09 -6.18
C LEU A 33 -7.89 5.25 -6.86
N LEU A 34 -6.71 5.56 -6.37
CA LEU A 34 -5.75 6.45 -7.03
C LEU A 34 -4.51 5.64 -7.39
N CYS A 35 -4.43 5.22 -8.65
CA CYS A 35 -3.38 4.34 -9.14
C CYS A 35 -2.30 5.19 -9.81
N VAL A 36 -1.12 5.22 -9.21
CA VAL A 36 -0.01 6.07 -9.66
C VAL A 36 0.69 5.40 -10.84
N ARG A 37 0.77 6.12 -11.95
CA ARG A 37 1.45 5.66 -13.15
C ARG A 37 2.96 5.82 -12.98
N GLY A 38 3.72 4.81 -13.45
CA GLY A 38 5.17 4.89 -13.56
C GLY A 38 5.62 5.48 -14.91
N ARG A 39 6.91 5.44 -15.15
CA ARG A 39 7.54 5.73 -16.44
C ARG A 39 7.65 4.46 -17.26
N ALA A 40 7.45 4.56 -18.58
CA ALA A 40 7.67 3.44 -19.48
C ALA A 40 9.12 2.92 -19.37
N ARG A 41 9.29 1.61 -19.30
CA ARG A 41 10.61 0.95 -19.27
C ARG A 41 11.26 0.90 -20.64
N GLY A 42 10.46 0.96 -21.72
CA GLY A 42 10.91 0.89 -23.09
C GLY A 42 9.85 1.42 -24.05
N PRO A 43 10.11 1.35 -25.36
CA PRO A 43 9.21 1.87 -26.37
C PRO A 43 7.92 1.03 -26.54
N ASN A 44 7.96 -0.24 -26.10
CA ASN A 44 6.81 -1.12 -26.21
C ASN A 44 5.97 -1.09 -24.93
N PRO A 45 4.64 -0.92 -24.99
CA PRO A 45 3.76 -1.02 -23.82
C PRO A 45 3.93 -2.32 -23.02
N ALA A 46 4.30 -3.41 -23.66
CA ALA A 46 4.58 -4.69 -23.01
C ALA A 46 5.82 -4.67 -22.07
N ASP A 47 6.71 -3.68 -22.22
CA ASP A 47 7.86 -3.53 -21.34
C ASP A 47 7.45 -3.10 -19.92
N GLY A 48 6.23 -2.59 -19.77
CA GLY A 48 5.65 -2.12 -18.52
C GLY A 48 6.24 -0.80 -18.04
N GLU A 49 5.93 -0.47 -16.81
CA GLU A 49 6.30 0.79 -16.16
C GLU A 49 7.21 0.55 -14.95
N TYR A 50 7.87 1.59 -14.47
CA TYR A 50 8.68 1.59 -13.25
C TYR A 50 8.69 2.97 -12.61
N TYR A 51 9.06 3.04 -11.34
CA TYR A 51 9.30 4.30 -10.65
C TYR A 51 10.81 4.54 -10.59
N PRO A 52 11.32 5.72 -11.04
CA PRO A 52 12.76 5.99 -11.07
C PRO A 52 13.40 5.97 -9.69
N ASP A 53 12.74 6.60 -8.72
CA ASP A 53 13.16 6.72 -7.33
C ASP A 53 11.95 7.07 -6.43
N HIS A 54 12.11 6.89 -5.10
CA HIS A 54 11.02 7.18 -4.17
C HIS A 54 10.71 8.67 -4.01
N PRO A 55 11.65 9.65 -4.10
CA PRO A 55 11.29 11.05 -4.04
C PRO A 55 10.44 11.52 -5.23
N THR A 56 10.67 10.94 -6.41
CA THR A 56 9.84 11.20 -7.59
C THR A 56 8.44 10.61 -7.41
N LEU A 57 8.35 9.34 -6.98
CA LEU A 57 7.06 8.70 -6.69
C LEU A 57 6.28 9.47 -5.61
N GLU A 58 6.95 9.93 -4.55
CA GLU A 58 6.39 10.74 -3.48
C GLU A 58 5.72 12.00 -4.03
N ARG A 59 6.48 12.84 -4.76
CA ARG A 59 5.94 14.07 -5.36
C ARG A 59 4.73 13.80 -6.26
N GLU A 60 4.82 12.80 -7.13
CA GLU A 60 3.76 12.47 -8.09
C GLU A 60 2.51 11.92 -7.37
N THR A 61 2.69 11.08 -6.35
CA THR A 61 1.60 10.53 -5.55
C THR A 61 0.82 11.62 -4.81
N PHE A 62 1.51 12.51 -4.12
CA PHE A 62 0.84 13.55 -3.32
C PHE A 62 0.30 14.70 -4.18
N ALA A 63 0.92 15.01 -5.32
CA ALA A 63 0.34 15.92 -6.31
C ALA A 63 -0.96 15.33 -6.91
N ALA A 64 -0.98 14.05 -7.25
CA ALA A 64 -2.16 13.36 -7.75
C ALA A 64 -3.28 13.29 -6.69
N LEU A 65 -2.93 13.03 -5.42
CA LEU A 65 -3.90 13.01 -4.31
C LEU A 65 -4.50 14.41 -4.09
N SER A 66 -3.70 15.46 -4.15
CA SER A 66 -4.18 16.85 -4.07
C SER A 66 -5.14 17.19 -5.21
N ALA A 67 -4.79 16.84 -6.43
CA ALA A 67 -5.65 17.03 -7.61
C ALA A 67 -6.96 16.24 -7.51
N LEU A 68 -6.91 14.99 -7.04
CA LEU A 68 -8.08 14.15 -6.80
C LEU A 68 -9.03 14.83 -5.78
N ARG A 69 -8.49 15.32 -4.68
CA ARG A 69 -9.26 16.03 -3.64
C ARG A 69 -9.90 17.31 -4.16
N ALA A 70 -9.14 18.11 -4.90
CA ALA A 70 -9.66 19.34 -5.49
C ALA A 70 -10.84 19.06 -6.44
N ARG A 71 -10.74 17.99 -7.25
CA ARG A 71 -11.76 17.66 -8.26
C ARG A 71 -12.98 16.91 -7.70
N TYR A 72 -12.78 16.06 -6.70
CA TYR A 72 -13.78 15.10 -6.23
C TYR A 72 -14.09 15.23 -4.72
N ALA A 73 -13.89 16.41 -4.12
CA ALA A 73 -14.08 16.65 -2.69
C ALA A 73 -15.40 16.08 -2.15
N ALA A 74 -16.51 16.25 -2.89
CA ALA A 74 -17.83 15.76 -2.50
C ALA A 74 -17.95 14.21 -2.45
N ARG A 75 -17.00 13.48 -3.04
CA ARG A 75 -16.98 12.01 -3.08
C ARG A 75 -15.98 11.40 -2.10
N ILE A 76 -15.03 12.17 -1.61
CA ILE A 76 -13.97 11.69 -0.74
C ILE A 76 -14.39 11.86 0.72
N ALA A 77 -14.29 10.78 1.50
CA ALA A 77 -14.51 10.80 2.92
C ALA A 77 -13.34 11.48 3.64
N ASP A 78 -13.66 12.21 4.71
CA ASP A 78 -12.65 12.80 5.58
C ASP A 78 -11.80 11.72 6.28
N GLY A 79 -10.60 12.10 6.69
CA GLY A 79 -9.66 11.21 7.37
C GLY A 79 -8.51 10.77 6.47
N GLY A 80 -7.64 9.94 7.02
CA GLY A 80 -6.45 9.44 6.34
C GLY A 80 -6.78 8.52 5.17
N VAL A 81 -5.82 8.40 4.27
CA VAL A 81 -5.89 7.50 3.12
C VAL A 81 -5.16 6.18 3.41
N TYR A 82 -5.42 5.18 2.59
CA TYR A 82 -4.74 3.89 2.59
C TYR A 82 -3.68 3.86 1.50
N TYR A 83 -2.69 3.02 1.68
CA TYR A 83 -1.69 2.74 0.66
C TYR A 83 -1.57 1.25 0.40
N ALA A 84 -1.45 0.88 -0.87
CA ALA A 84 -1.18 -0.47 -1.31
C ALA A 84 -0.07 -0.47 -2.35
N GLY A 85 1.05 -1.10 -2.04
CA GLY A 85 2.18 -1.24 -2.94
C GLY A 85 2.54 -2.69 -3.22
N PHE A 86 3.00 -2.96 -4.45
CA PHE A 86 3.58 -4.24 -4.85
C PHE A 86 5.04 -4.06 -5.24
N SER A 87 5.93 -4.96 -4.74
CA SER A 87 7.33 -5.01 -5.15
C SER A 87 8.02 -3.65 -5.04
N GLN A 88 8.44 -3.05 -6.16
CA GLN A 88 9.06 -1.72 -6.21
C GLN A 88 8.17 -0.65 -5.54
N GLY A 89 6.87 -0.63 -5.85
CA GLY A 89 5.93 0.30 -5.22
C GLY A 89 5.85 0.11 -3.71
N ALA A 90 5.84 -1.12 -3.21
CA ALA A 90 5.85 -1.40 -1.77
C ALA A 90 7.15 -0.92 -1.09
N THR A 91 8.30 -1.17 -1.72
CA THR A 91 9.61 -0.72 -1.22
C THR A 91 9.70 0.80 -1.16
N MET A 92 9.33 1.47 -2.24
CA MET A 92 9.33 2.94 -2.29
C MET A 92 8.30 3.54 -1.33
N GLY A 93 7.12 2.90 -1.21
CA GLY A 93 6.12 3.29 -0.21
C GLY A 93 6.66 3.24 1.21
N ALA A 94 7.35 2.16 1.59
CA ALA A 94 7.96 2.05 2.90
C ALA A 94 9.04 3.14 3.15
N LEU A 95 9.74 3.58 2.09
CA LEU A 95 10.74 4.64 2.20
C LEU A 95 10.11 6.03 2.40
N MET A 96 9.04 6.37 1.67
CA MET A 96 8.46 7.71 1.68
C MET A 96 7.38 7.92 2.75
N LEU A 97 6.58 6.90 3.09
CA LEU A 97 5.34 7.09 3.85
C LEU A 97 5.53 7.32 5.36
N VAL A 98 6.73 7.17 5.90
CA VAL A 98 7.01 7.55 7.30
C VAL A 98 6.77 9.04 7.50
N GLU A 99 7.21 9.87 6.53
CA GLU A 99 7.07 11.34 6.60
C GLU A 99 5.62 11.80 6.34
N HIS A 100 4.78 10.94 5.76
CA HIS A 100 3.38 11.22 5.41
C HIS A 100 2.36 10.40 6.23
N ALA A 101 2.77 9.83 7.37
CA ALA A 101 1.90 8.95 8.14
C ALA A 101 0.69 9.66 8.78
N GLU A 102 0.70 10.98 8.90
CA GLU A 102 -0.45 11.80 9.28
C GLU A 102 -1.58 11.71 8.25
N GLU A 103 -1.23 11.54 6.99
CA GLU A 103 -2.15 11.42 5.87
C GLU A 103 -2.37 9.97 5.44
N VAL A 104 -1.29 9.17 5.35
CA VAL A 104 -1.33 7.76 4.93
C VAL A 104 -1.13 6.86 6.13
N LYS A 105 -2.24 6.48 6.76
CA LYS A 105 -2.22 5.85 8.09
C LYS A 105 -2.11 4.33 8.08
N ARG A 106 -2.52 3.68 6.99
CA ARG A 106 -2.61 2.22 6.90
C ARG A 106 -2.00 1.73 5.60
N LEU A 107 -1.10 0.75 5.71
CA LEU A 107 -0.27 0.26 4.62
C LEU A 107 -0.55 -1.20 4.32
N VAL A 108 -0.61 -1.56 3.03
CA VAL A 108 -0.49 -2.93 2.52
C VAL A 108 0.76 -3.01 1.66
N LEU A 109 1.70 -3.82 2.07
CA LEU A 109 3.01 -3.97 1.44
C LEU A 109 3.15 -5.42 0.94
N VAL A 110 3.01 -5.61 -0.38
CA VAL A 110 3.01 -6.92 -1.02
C VAL A 110 4.34 -7.16 -1.71
N GLU A 111 5.06 -8.22 -1.32
CA GLU A 111 6.33 -8.65 -1.92
C GLU A 111 7.41 -7.55 -2.00
N GLY A 112 7.36 -6.56 -1.11
CA GLY A 112 8.29 -5.44 -1.00
C GLY A 112 8.01 -4.64 0.27
N GLY A 113 8.84 -3.62 0.55
CA GLY A 113 8.65 -2.74 1.70
C GLY A 113 8.82 -3.43 3.06
N PHE A 114 9.51 -4.55 3.09
CA PHE A 114 9.67 -5.36 4.31
C PHE A 114 11.05 -5.18 4.97
N ALA A 115 12.04 -4.66 4.27
CA ALA A 115 13.41 -4.49 4.78
C ALA A 115 13.73 -3.05 5.23
N GLU A 116 12.89 -2.10 4.89
CA GLU A 116 13.09 -0.65 5.05
C GLU A 116 12.79 -0.15 6.47
N TRP A 117 12.33 -1.02 7.36
CA TRP A 117 11.90 -0.66 8.70
C TRP A 117 12.98 -0.91 9.76
N SER A 118 12.98 -0.05 10.76
CA SER A 118 13.69 -0.18 12.03
C SER A 118 12.75 0.25 13.15
N VAL A 119 13.13 0.00 14.41
CA VAL A 119 12.35 0.47 15.57
C VAL A 119 12.16 1.99 15.52
N ALA A 120 13.22 2.74 15.14
CA ALA A 120 13.15 4.20 15.03
C ALA A 120 12.16 4.65 13.96
N ARG A 121 12.19 4.05 12.75
CA ARG A 121 11.25 4.35 11.67
C ARG A 121 9.81 3.96 12.01
N ALA A 122 9.61 2.83 12.66
CA ALA A 122 8.29 2.41 13.11
C ALA A 122 7.71 3.35 14.18
N ARG A 123 8.56 3.86 15.09
CA ARG A 123 8.17 4.91 16.07
C ARG A 123 7.82 6.22 15.37
N ALA A 124 8.64 6.70 14.43
CA ALA A 124 8.35 7.90 13.67
C ALA A 124 7.04 7.79 12.89
N PHE A 125 6.77 6.61 12.27
CA PHE A 125 5.48 6.33 11.61
C PHE A 125 4.31 6.47 12.60
N ARG A 126 4.41 5.88 13.81
CA ARG A 126 3.39 6.00 14.84
C ARG A 126 3.20 7.45 15.31
N GLU A 127 4.28 8.14 15.64
CA GLU A 127 4.25 9.50 16.17
C GLU A 127 3.59 10.49 15.20
N ARG A 128 3.70 10.22 13.89
CA ARG A 128 3.01 10.96 12.84
C ARG A 128 1.58 10.48 12.55
N GLY A 129 1.05 9.51 13.29
CA GLY A 129 -0.33 9.06 13.14
C GLY A 129 -0.54 7.76 12.36
N GLY A 130 0.52 7.05 12.01
CA GLY A 130 0.44 5.72 11.40
C GLY A 130 -0.25 4.70 12.30
N GLU A 131 -1.16 3.92 11.73
CA GLU A 131 -2.09 3.09 12.49
C GLU A 131 -1.88 1.58 12.33
N ARG A 132 -1.67 1.08 11.09
CA ARG A 132 -1.58 -0.36 10.80
C ARG A 132 -0.70 -0.64 9.59
N VAL A 133 0.01 -1.78 9.61
CA VAL A 133 0.79 -2.26 8.48
C VAL A 133 0.50 -3.74 8.22
N LEU A 134 0.06 -4.06 7.00
CA LEU A 134 -0.12 -5.42 6.51
C LEU A 134 1.02 -5.75 5.54
N PHE A 135 1.81 -6.75 5.89
CA PHE A 135 2.78 -7.37 4.98
C PHE A 135 2.16 -8.60 4.35
N VAL A 136 2.34 -8.78 3.04
CA VAL A 136 1.88 -9.97 2.31
C VAL A 136 3.04 -10.52 1.50
N CYS A 137 3.41 -11.76 1.76
CA CYS A 137 4.58 -12.40 1.20
C CYS A 137 4.27 -13.75 0.56
N GLY A 138 4.76 -14.01 -0.63
CA GLY A 138 4.70 -15.32 -1.29
C GLY A 138 6.04 -16.08 -1.23
N ARG A 139 7.15 -15.34 -1.00
CA ARG A 139 8.50 -15.89 -0.84
C ARG A 139 8.89 -15.95 0.64
N LYS A 140 9.71 -16.98 0.98
CA LYS A 140 10.18 -17.18 2.34
C LYS A 140 11.04 -16.00 2.84
N GLU A 141 11.93 -15.49 2.00
CA GLU A 141 12.83 -14.37 2.33
C GLU A 141 12.05 -13.09 2.64
N CYS A 142 10.97 -12.83 1.88
CA CYS A 142 10.02 -11.77 2.16
C CYS A 142 9.40 -11.97 3.55
N ALA A 143 8.87 -13.18 3.82
CA ALA A 143 8.19 -13.47 5.07
C ALA A 143 9.11 -13.36 6.29
N ASP A 144 10.35 -13.82 6.18
CA ASP A 144 11.33 -13.75 7.27
C ASP A 144 11.70 -12.28 7.59
N SER A 145 11.93 -11.46 6.55
CA SER A 145 12.20 -10.03 6.72
C SER A 145 10.98 -9.27 7.24
N ALA A 146 9.79 -9.60 6.74
CA ALA A 146 8.54 -8.98 7.19
C ALA A 146 8.22 -9.31 8.66
N ARG A 147 8.53 -10.52 9.15
CA ARG A 147 8.41 -10.85 10.58
C ARG A 147 9.27 -9.95 11.44
N LYS A 148 10.51 -9.68 11.00
CA LYS A 148 11.41 -8.78 11.72
C LYS A 148 10.85 -7.36 11.75
N SER A 149 10.33 -6.87 10.64
CA SER A 149 9.71 -5.55 10.56
C SER A 149 8.42 -5.46 11.38
N ALA A 150 7.58 -6.50 11.35
CA ALA A 150 6.39 -6.56 12.21
C ALA A 150 6.75 -6.52 13.70
N TYR A 151 7.87 -7.14 14.09
CA TYR A 151 8.40 -7.03 15.46
C TYR A 151 8.83 -5.59 15.80
N TYR A 152 9.45 -4.85 14.88
CA TYR A 152 9.78 -3.44 15.07
C TYR A 152 8.53 -2.58 15.28
N PHE A 153 7.48 -2.82 14.50
CA PHE A 153 6.19 -2.16 14.68
C PHE A 153 5.54 -2.49 16.01
N LYS A 154 5.61 -3.76 16.46
CA LYS A 154 5.15 -4.16 17.80
C LYS A 154 5.87 -3.37 18.90
N LEU A 155 7.20 -3.23 18.82
CA LEU A 155 7.99 -2.43 19.78
C LEU A 155 7.65 -0.93 19.74
N ALA A 156 7.20 -0.44 18.58
CA ALA A 156 6.70 0.92 18.41
C ALA A 156 5.22 1.09 18.82
N GLY A 157 4.53 0.00 19.15
CA GLY A 157 3.10 0.01 19.50
C GLY A 157 2.18 0.25 18.31
N VAL A 158 2.62 -0.10 17.08
CA VAL A 158 1.81 -0.11 15.87
C VAL A 158 1.39 -1.55 15.56
N PRO A 159 0.10 -1.85 15.40
CA PRO A 159 -0.34 -3.15 14.93
C PRO A 159 0.23 -3.46 13.54
N ALA A 160 0.92 -4.59 13.42
CA ALA A 160 1.41 -5.09 12.13
C ALA A 160 1.10 -6.58 12.00
N GLN A 161 0.66 -6.99 10.81
CA GLN A 161 0.30 -8.36 10.49
C GLN A 161 1.09 -8.84 9.28
N LEU A 162 1.47 -10.10 9.27
CA LEU A 162 2.08 -10.79 8.14
C LEU A 162 1.17 -11.89 7.66
N GLU A 163 0.83 -11.84 6.37
CA GLU A 163 0.22 -12.93 5.62
C GLU A 163 1.27 -13.60 4.74
N TYR A 164 1.54 -14.88 4.99
CA TYR A 164 2.47 -15.67 4.21
C TYR A 164 1.73 -16.67 3.33
N VAL A 165 1.81 -16.49 2.01
CA VAL A 165 1.20 -17.35 0.99
C VAL A 165 2.30 -18.26 0.43
N ASN A 166 2.64 -19.33 1.16
CA ASN A 166 3.73 -20.23 0.80
C ASN A 166 3.63 -20.70 -0.66
N GLY A 167 4.74 -20.57 -1.39
CA GLY A 167 4.84 -20.99 -2.78
C GLY A 167 4.14 -20.09 -3.81
N ALA A 168 3.61 -18.92 -3.41
CA ALA A 168 3.09 -17.95 -4.38
C ALA A 168 4.21 -17.23 -5.15
N GLY A 169 5.43 -17.22 -4.62
CA GLY A 169 6.56 -16.55 -5.25
C GLY A 169 6.45 -15.02 -5.22
N HIS A 170 7.17 -14.36 -6.12
CA HIS A 170 7.11 -12.90 -6.27
C HIS A 170 5.91 -12.51 -7.15
N SER A 171 4.72 -12.70 -6.65
CA SER A 171 3.50 -12.49 -7.44
C SER A 171 2.41 -11.78 -6.62
N HIS A 172 1.40 -11.30 -7.33
CA HIS A 172 0.14 -10.86 -6.78
C HIS A 172 -0.98 -11.67 -7.47
N ASP A 173 -0.85 -12.99 -7.40
CA ASP A 173 -1.80 -13.95 -7.99
C ASP A 173 -3.10 -14.07 -7.17
N ALA A 174 -4.04 -14.88 -7.64
CA ALA A 174 -5.33 -15.07 -6.99
C ALA A 174 -5.23 -15.56 -5.53
N ARG A 175 -4.17 -16.30 -5.17
CA ARG A 175 -3.93 -16.77 -3.78
C ARG A 175 -3.53 -15.61 -2.88
N VAL A 176 -2.65 -14.73 -3.38
CA VAL A 176 -2.24 -13.50 -2.68
C VAL A 176 -3.42 -12.54 -2.57
N GLU A 177 -4.18 -12.35 -3.66
CA GLU A 177 -5.42 -11.55 -3.68
C GLU A 177 -6.41 -12.03 -2.60
N ALA A 178 -6.71 -13.33 -2.56
CA ALA A 178 -7.62 -13.92 -1.56
C ALA A 178 -7.13 -13.69 -0.12
N ARG A 179 -5.81 -13.73 0.10
CA ARG A 179 -5.24 -13.49 1.42
C ARG A 179 -5.32 -12.01 1.83
N VAL A 180 -5.11 -11.09 0.88
CA VAL A 180 -5.34 -9.64 1.11
C VAL A 180 -6.80 -9.40 1.46
N VAL A 181 -7.76 -9.96 0.69
CA VAL A 181 -9.20 -9.83 0.96
C VAL A 181 -9.55 -10.32 2.37
N ALA A 182 -9.02 -11.47 2.79
CA ALA A 182 -9.24 -12.02 4.13
C ALA A 182 -8.68 -11.13 5.26
N ALA A 183 -7.60 -10.38 4.99
CA ALA A 183 -6.97 -9.48 5.95
C ALA A 183 -7.58 -8.06 5.97
N LEU A 184 -8.42 -7.69 4.99
CA LEU A 184 -9.04 -6.35 4.94
C LEU A 184 -9.82 -5.99 6.22
N PRO A 185 -10.66 -6.86 6.82
CA PRO A 185 -11.36 -6.51 8.06
C PRO A 185 -10.41 -6.11 9.19
N TRP A 186 -9.25 -6.79 9.30
CA TRP A 186 -8.23 -6.41 10.26
C TRP A 186 -7.59 -5.05 9.91
N LEU A 187 -7.25 -4.83 8.64
CA LEU A 187 -6.63 -3.58 8.18
C LEU A 187 -7.56 -2.38 8.40
N THR A 188 -8.87 -2.55 8.16
CA THR A 188 -9.88 -1.49 8.24
C THR A 188 -10.55 -1.40 9.61
N ALA A 189 -10.21 -2.25 10.57
CA ALA A 189 -10.82 -2.27 11.90
C ALA A 189 -10.76 -0.88 12.56
N SER A 190 -11.86 -0.48 13.19
CA SER A 190 -12.04 0.83 13.82
C SER A 190 -12.05 2.03 12.85
N ASP A 191 -12.25 1.78 11.54
CA ASP A 191 -12.51 2.82 10.57
C ASP A 191 -13.98 2.77 10.16
N ALA A 192 -14.79 3.69 10.70
CA ALA A 192 -16.22 3.75 10.45
C ALA A 192 -16.61 3.86 8.96
N ARG A 193 -15.67 4.27 8.10
CA ARG A 193 -15.88 4.34 6.64
C ARG A 193 -16.03 2.98 5.99
N PHE A 194 -15.55 1.90 6.65
CA PHE A 194 -15.63 0.50 6.21
C PHE A 194 -16.63 -0.35 6.98
N GLU A 195 -17.32 0.22 7.99
CA GLU A 195 -18.36 -0.49 8.71
C GLU A 195 -19.53 -0.81 7.77
N PRO A 196 -20.19 -1.95 7.93
CA PRO A 196 -21.42 -2.27 7.19
C PRO A 196 -22.48 -1.21 7.44
N ARG A 197 -23.08 -0.73 6.38
CA ARG A 197 -24.24 0.19 6.46
C ARG A 197 -25.53 -0.59 6.58
#